data_30e706baffb4d31d59aee54c135912ca
#
_entry.id   30e706baffb4d31d59aee54c135912ca
#
_cell.length_a   1.000
_cell.length_b   1.000
_cell.length_c   1.000
_cell.angle_alpha   90.00
_cell.angle_beta   90.00
_cell.angle_gamma   90.00
#
_symmetry.space_group_name_H-M   'P 1'
#
loop_
_entity.id
_entity.type
_entity.pdbx_description
1 polymer ?
#
loop_
_entity_poly.entity_id
_entity_poly.type
_entity_poly.pdbx_seq_one_letter_code
_entity_poly.pdbx_strand_id
1 'polypeptide(L)'
;MKIIKLFPGIVLSIAIATLACWLESLLPIHLIGSAVIAMFIGMFLNQFIRKTDMFASGLKFTSKKILKFAIILLGLSLNISTILHVGKMSLTVMVFTLLTCFGGGYFIGKALGLNWKLSNLISAGTGICGGSAIAAIAPTIDADDNDVAYAMSATFLFDMAMIVLFPIMGRALGMTDEAFGIWAGTAVNDTSSVVATGYAFSEGAGDFATMVKLTRTLAIIPTVITFAFIQLNLKRKEALANQKDGKELKANFSIVKIFPWFILGFLAMSIVASIFPIPAEVVSGTKSASKFLMVCALAAIGLNTSFSSMKKAGICPMIHGFIISALVVIVALLVEMAMGIV
;
A
#
# COMPACT_ATOMS: atom_id res chain seq x y z
N MET A 1 -0.14 -29.79 11.90
CA MET A 1 1.06 -29.61 11.05
C MET A 1 1.17 -28.24 10.37
N LYS A 2 0.07 -27.55 9.92
CA LYS A 2 0.19 -26.22 9.25
C LYS A 2 0.64 -25.09 10.19
N ILE A 3 0.21 -25.07 11.45
CA ILE A 3 0.51 -24.00 12.42
C ILE A 3 1.98 -24.01 12.83
N ILE A 4 2.61 -25.18 13.00
CA ILE A 4 4.01 -25.32 13.37
C ILE A 4 4.94 -24.69 12.34
N LYS A 5 4.58 -24.73 11.03
CA LYS A 5 5.35 -24.11 9.95
C LYS A 5 5.27 -22.58 9.93
N LEU A 6 4.30 -21.97 10.63
CA LEU A 6 4.18 -20.51 10.71
C LEU A 6 5.06 -19.93 11.82
N PHE A 7 5.30 -20.73 12.88
CA PHE A 7 5.93 -20.29 14.11
C PHE A 7 7.31 -19.63 13.90
N PRO A 8 8.27 -20.22 13.17
CA PRO A 8 9.59 -19.63 13.02
C PRO A 8 9.59 -18.23 12.40
N GLY A 9 8.80 -18.02 11.33
CA GLY A 9 8.71 -16.71 10.68
C GLY A 9 8.00 -15.65 11.52
N ILE A 10 7.01 -16.04 12.31
CA ILE A 10 6.33 -15.13 13.25
C ILE A 10 7.28 -14.71 14.36
N VAL A 11 7.98 -15.67 14.99
CA VAL A 11 8.94 -15.38 16.07
C VAL A 11 10.06 -14.47 15.58
N LEU A 12 10.60 -14.73 14.39
CA LEU A 12 11.63 -13.88 13.80
C LEU A 12 11.12 -12.44 13.58
N SER A 13 9.89 -12.30 13.10
CA SER A 13 9.27 -10.97 12.90
C SER A 13 9.07 -10.23 14.22
N ILE A 14 8.65 -10.92 15.27
CA ILE A 14 8.50 -10.36 16.62
C ILE A 14 9.87 -9.94 17.18
N ALA A 15 10.90 -10.76 17.04
CA ALA A 15 12.24 -10.44 17.51
C ALA A 15 12.80 -9.17 16.83
N ILE A 16 12.63 -9.04 15.52
CA ILE A 16 13.03 -7.83 14.78
C ILE A 16 12.19 -6.62 15.22
N ALA A 17 10.89 -6.78 15.39
CA ALA A 17 10.01 -5.71 15.85
C ALA A 17 10.41 -5.20 17.23
N THR A 18 10.67 -6.11 18.18
CA THR A 18 11.13 -5.74 19.53
C THR A 18 12.48 -5.02 19.47
N LEU A 19 13.42 -5.51 18.67
CA LEU A 19 14.70 -4.85 18.47
C LEU A 19 14.53 -3.45 17.87
N ALA A 20 13.64 -3.30 16.89
CA ALA A 20 13.39 -2.00 16.23
C ALA A 20 12.75 -0.99 17.20
N CYS A 21 11.80 -1.41 18.02
CA CYS A 21 11.20 -0.56 19.06
C CYS A 21 12.25 -0.15 20.11
N TRP A 22 13.14 -1.05 20.48
CA TRP A 22 14.22 -0.76 21.41
C TRP A 22 15.23 0.22 20.79
N LEU A 23 15.63 0.02 19.52
CA LEU A 23 16.51 0.96 18.81
C LEU A 23 15.88 2.35 18.68
N GLU A 24 14.57 2.44 18.33
CA GLU A 24 13.86 3.71 18.28
C GLU A 24 13.91 4.46 19.61
N SER A 25 13.74 3.74 20.75
CA SER A 25 13.78 4.34 22.08
C SER A 25 15.16 4.91 22.46
N LEU A 26 16.24 4.48 21.79
CA LEU A 26 17.60 4.99 21.99
C LEU A 26 17.91 6.22 21.15
N LEU A 27 17.10 6.53 20.12
CA LEU A 27 17.33 7.67 19.25
C LEU A 27 16.89 8.97 19.94
N PRO A 28 17.76 9.98 20.05
CA PRO A 28 17.43 11.24 20.71
C PRO A 28 16.41 12.09 19.95
N ILE A 29 16.20 11.79 18.67
CA ILE A 29 15.24 12.44 17.79
C ILE A 29 14.49 11.34 17.04
N HIS A 30 13.15 11.31 17.16
CA HIS A 30 12.28 10.37 16.46
C HIS A 30 12.18 10.70 14.95
N LEU A 31 13.31 10.70 14.25
CA LEU A 31 13.37 10.94 12.80
C LEU A 31 12.91 9.72 12.01
N ILE A 32 13.10 8.54 12.56
CA ILE A 32 12.79 7.25 11.91
C ILE A 32 12.03 6.39 12.91
N GLY A 33 10.77 6.07 12.60
CA GLY A 33 9.93 5.23 13.47
C GLY A 33 10.36 3.75 13.47
N SER A 34 9.99 3.01 14.52
CA SER A 34 10.26 1.56 14.69
C SER A 34 9.84 0.73 13.49
N ALA A 35 8.75 1.11 12.85
CA ALA A 35 8.21 0.46 11.66
C ALA A 35 9.20 0.46 10.49
N VAL A 36 9.85 1.60 10.25
CA VAL A 36 10.85 1.79 9.21
C VAL A 36 12.13 1.03 9.57
N ILE A 37 12.59 1.16 10.82
CA ILE A 37 13.77 0.44 11.33
C ILE A 37 13.58 -1.07 11.16
N ALA A 38 12.42 -1.61 11.57
CA ALA A 38 12.10 -3.03 11.45
C ALA A 38 12.15 -3.53 10.01
N MET A 39 11.61 -2.73 9.08
CA MET A 39 11.59 -3.07 7.66
C MET A 39 13.02 -3.11 7.07
N PHE A 40 13.86 -2.12 7.36
CA PHE A 40 15.25 -2.10 6.88
C PHE A 40 16.10 -3.21 7.48
N ILE A 41 15.95 -3.50 8.80
CA ILE A 41 16.59 -4.65 9.43
C ILE A 41 16.16 -5.94 8.71
N GLY A 42 14.86 -6.11 8.45
CA GLY A 42 14.33 -7.25 7.71
C GLY A 42 14.93 -7.39 6.33
N MET A 43 15.05 -6.31 5.56
CA MET A 43 15.66 -6.30 4.23
C MET A 43 17.15 -6.67 4.26
N PHE A 44 17.88 -6.17 5.25
CA PHE A 44 19.29 -6.52 5.43
C PHE A 44 19.44 -8.01 5.74
N LEU A 45 18.63 -8.53 6.67
CA LEU A 45 18.65 -9.94 7.05
C LEU A 45 18.17 -10.89 5.93
N ASN A 46 17.32 -10.41 5.01
CA ASN A 46 16.87 -11.20 3.86
C ASN A 46 18.06 -11.77 3.06
N GLN A 47 19.15 -11.03 2.94
CA GLN A 47 20.34 -11.47 2.19
C GLN A 47 20.95 -12.76 2.76
N PHE A 48 20.81 -12.98 4.08
CA PHE A 48 21.35 -14.13 4.80
C PHE A 48 20.34 -15.27 4.95
N ILE A 49 19.06 -14.95 5.15
CA ILE A 49 18.00 -15.90 5.53
C ILE A 49 17.29 -16.49 4.31
N ARG A 50 17.37 -15.86 3.13
CA ARG A 50 16.62 -16.22 1.92
C ARG A 50 16.78 -17.67 1.46
N LYS A 51 17.86 -18.37 1.90
CA LYS A 51 18.14 -19.77 1.53
C LYS A 51 17.33 -20.79 2.34
N THR A 52 16.55 -20.37 3.32
CA THR A 52 15.89 -21.29 4.26
C THR A 52 14.38 -21.19 4.13
N ASP A 53 13.73 -22.21 3.56
CA ASP A 53 12.25 -22.28 3.40
C ASP A 53 11.49 -22.32 4.73
N MET A 54 12.19 -22.54 5.85
CA MET A 54 11.63 -22.65 7.18
C MET A 54 10.83 -21.40 7.60
N PHE A 55 11.26 -20.21 7.21
CA PHE A 55 10.64 -18.93 7.60
C PHE A 55 9.55 -18.47 6.62
N ALA A 56 9.59 -18.91 5.37
CA ALA A 56 8.77 -18.36 4.27
C ALA A 56 7.26 -18.34 4.57
N SER A 57 6.71 -19.43 5.11
CA SER A 57 5.28 -19.53 5.41
C SER A 57 4.85 -18.56 6.52
N GLY A 58 5.65 -18.45 7.59
CA GLY A 58 5.40 -17.53 8.71
C GLY A 58 5.52 -16.08 8.30
N LEU A 59 6.55 -15.72 7.55
CA LEU A 59 6.75 -14.36 7.04
C LEU A 59 5.61 -13.93 6.11
N LYS A 60 5.16 -14.82 5.20
CA LYS A 60 4.01 -14.56 4.34
C LYS A 60 2.71 -14.37 5.13
N PHE A 61 2.52 -15.14 6.20
CA PHE A 61 1.38 -14.98 7.09
C PHE A 61 1.44 -13.63 7.82
N THR A 62 2.59 -13.28 8.41
CA THR A 62 2.79 -12.05 9.18
C THR A 62 2.62 -10.82 8.30
N SER A 63 3.28 -10.76 7.14
CA SER A 63 3.19 -9.63 6.22
C SER A 63 1.79 -9.40 5.64
N LYS A 64 0.98 -10.45 5.45
CA LYS A 64 -0.34 -10.33 4.80
C LYS A 64 -1.52 -10.39 5.77
N LYS A 65 -1.49 -11.27 6.77
CA LYS A 65 -2.62 -11.50 7.66
C LYS A 65 -2.52 -10.68 8.93
N ILE A 66 -1.34 -10.63 9.57
CA ILE A 66 -1.14 -9.86 10.80
C ILE A 66 -1.26 -8.36 10.51
N LEU A 67 -0.75 -7.84 9.39
CA LEU A 67 -0.94 -6.44 9.00
C LEU A 67 -2.42 -6.07 8.90
N LYS A 68 -3.23 -6.90 8.21
CA LYS A 68 -4.67 -6.65 8.07
C LYS A 68 -5.40 -6.71 9.41
N PHE A 69 -5.02 -7.65 10.26
CA PHE A 69 -5.57 -7.76 11.60
C PHE A 69 -5.19 -6.55 12.48
N ALA A 70 -3.95 -6.08 12.40
CA ALA A 70 -3.50 -4.87 13.09
C ALA A 70 -4.33 -3.63 12.68
N ILE A 71 -4.59 -3.47 11.36
CA ILE A 71 -5.44 -2.39 10.85
C ILE A 71 -6.88 -2.51 11.39
N ILE A 72 -7.45 -3.73 11.43
CA ILE A 72 -8.78 -3.96 12.02
C ILE A 72 -8.81 -3.52 13.49
N LEU A 73 -7.80 -3.90 14.26
CA LEU A 73 -7.68 -3.48 15.67
C LEU A 73 -7.56 -1.97 15.84
N LEU A 74 -6.84 -1.30 14.94
CA LEU A 74 -6.72 0.17 14.94
C LEU A 74 -8.08 0.85 14.87
N GLY A 75 -9.06 0.26 14.18
CA GLY A 75 -10.43 0.76 14.09
C GLY A 75 -11.07 1.01 15.44
N LEU A 76 -10.72 0.23 16.49
CA LEU A 76 -11.24 0.41 17.83
C LEU A 76 -10.78 1.72 18.50
N SER A 77 -9.67 2.29 18.07
CA SER A 77 -9.14 3.55 18.59
C SER A 77 -9.60 4.80 17.81
N LEU A 78 -10.44 4.64 16.79
CA LEU A 78 -10.85 5.71 15.89
C LEU A 78 -12.37 5.84 15.85
N ASN A 79 -12.85 7.08 15.83
CA ASN A 79 -14.29 7.38 15.72
C ASN A 79 -14.75 7.30 14.26
N ILE A 80 -15.92 6.72 14.01
CA ILE A 80 -16.49 6.58 12.67
C ILE A 80 -16.74 7.94 12.00
N SER A 81 -17.14 8.98 12.75
CA SER A 81 -17.33 10.32 12.20
C SER A 81 -16.03 10.93 11.69
N THR A 82 -14.92 10.72 12.39
CA THR A 82 -13.57 11.12 11.95
C THR A 82 -13.17 10.39 10.67
N ILE A 83 -13.39 9.08 10.59
CA ILE A 83 -13.10 8.29 9.40
C ILE A 83 -13.87 8.81 8.18
N LEU A 84 -15.16 9.11 8.34
CA LEU A 84 -16.00 9.64 7.27
C LEU A 84 -15.57 11.05 6.85
N HIS A 85 -15.20 11.89 7.82
CA HIS A 85 -14.70 13.25 7.56
C HIS A 85 -13.38 13.20 6.76
N VAL A 86 -12.40 12.45 7.23
CA VAL A 86 -11.10 12.26 6.55
C VAL A 86 -11.29 11.64 5.17
N GLY A 87 -12.16 10.64 5.06
CA GLY A 87 -12.51 10.03 3.77
C GLY A 87 -13.07 11.05 2.79
N LYS A 88 -13.98 11.93 3.22
CA LYS A 88 -14.56 12.99 2.38
C LYS A 88 -13.53 14.03 1.95
N MET A 89 -12.66 14.47 2.86
CA MET A 89 -11.58 15.43 2.56
C MET A 89 -10.59 14.86 1.54
N SER A 90 -10.18 13.61 1.74
CA SER A 90 -9.19 12.96 0.87
C SER A 90 -9.73 12.59 -0.52
N LEU A 91 -11.06 12.53 -0.73
CA LEU A 91 -11.65 12.17 -2.02
C LEU A 91 -11.21 13.09 -3.15
N THR A 92 -11.15 14.40 -2.90
CA THR A 92 -10.72 15.38 -3.91
C THR A 92 -9.28 15.11 -4.34
N VAL A 93 -8.36 15.01 -3.37
CA VAL A 93 -6.95 14.71 -3.64
C VAL A 93 -6.81 13.36 -4.35
N MET A 94 -7.59 12.36 -3.93
CA MET A 94 -7.59 11.02 -4.53
C MET A 94 -8.02 11.04 -6.01
N VAL A 95 -9.05 11.80 -6.38
CA VAL A 95 -9.50 11.91 -7.78
C VAL A 95 -8.39 12.49 -8.65
N PHE A 96 -7.76 13.59 -8.23
CA PHE A 96 -6.67 14.20 -8.98
C PHE A 96 -5.44 13.28 -9.09
N THR A 97 -5.08 12.58 -8.01
CA THR A 97 -3.96 11.64 -8.03
C THR A 97 -4.25 10.42 -8.90
N LEU A 98 -5.48 9.88 -8.93
CA LEU A 98 -5.88 8.80 -9.83
C LEU A 98 -5.85 9.24 -11.31
N LEU A 99 -6.37 10.43 -11.61
CA LEU A 99 -6.28 11.00 -12.96
C LEU A 99 -4.83 11.18 -13.40
N THR A 100 -3.96 11.64 -12.50
CA THR A 100 -2.51 11.74 -12.76
C THR A 100 -1.89 10.37 -13.03
N CYS A 101 -2.23 9.35 -12.23
CA CYS A 101 -1.69 8.00 -12.40
C CYS A 101 -2.10 7.38 -13.74
N PHE A 102 -3.37 7.40 -14.08
CA PHE A 102 -3.85 6.75 -15.30
C PHE A 102 -3.64 7.62 -16.54
N GLY A 103 -3.88 8.94 -16.45
CA GLY A 103 -3.63 9.88 -17.54
C GLY A 103 -2.14 10.06 -17.80
N GLY A 104 -1.38 10.49 -16.79
CA GLY A 104 0.08 10.64 -16.90
C GLY A 104 0.76 9.32 -17.25
N GLY A 105 0.34 8.22 -16.60
CA GLY A 105 0.86 6.89 -16.87
C GLY A 105 0.69 6.43 -18.30
N TYR A 106 -0.44 6.73 -18.93
CA TYR A 106 -0.65 6.42 -20.34
C TYR A 106 0.35 7.13 -21.25
N PHE A 107 0.52 8.45 -21.09
CA PHE A 107 1.43 9.23 -21.91
C PHE A 107 2.90 8.87 -21.67
N ILE A 108 3.31 8.73 -20.42
CA ILE A 108 4.69 8.40 -20.04
C ILE A 108 5.02 6.97 -20.47
N GLY A 109 4.11 6.01 -20.26
CA GLY A 109 4.32 4.63 -20.67
C GLY A 109 4.48 4.51 -22.19
N LYS A 110 3.66 5.24 -22.96
CA LYS A 110 3.78 5.31 -24.41
C LYS A 110 5.11 5.94 -24.87
N ALA A 111 5.55 7.02 -24.22
CA ALA A 111 6.83 7.68 -24.51
C ALA A 111 8.03 6.78 -24.20
N LEU A 112 7.95 5.94 -23.17
CA LEU A 112 8.99 4.97 -22.80
C LEU A 112 8.90 3.63 -23.56
N GLY A 113 7.94 3.47 -24.48
CA GLY A 113 7.74 2.24 -25.24
C GLY A 113 7.27 1.05 -24.42
N LEU A 114 6.67 1.27 -23.26
CA LEU A 114 6.13 0.20 -22.44
C LEU A 114 4.85 -0.36 -23.05
N ASN A 115 4.65 -1.68 -22.91
CA ASN A 115 3.37 -2.27 -23.25
C ASN A 115 2.25 -1.70 -22.36
N TRP A 116 1.03 -1.65 -22.88
CA TRP A 116 -0.09 -1.02 -22.18
C TRP A 116 -0.44 -1.71 -20.85
N LYS A 117 -0.23 -3.03 -20.74
CA LYS A 117 -0.52 -3.79 -19.54
C LYS A 117 0.44 -3.40 -18.41
N LEU A 118 1.75 -3.42 -18.67
CA LEU A 118 2.77 -3.02 -17.70
C LEU A 118 2.60 -1.57 -17.26
N SER A 119 2.37 -0.65 -18.22
CA SER A 119 2.14 0.77 -17.91
C SER A 119 0.93 0.96 -16.98
N ASN A 120 -0.20 0.29 -17.27
CA ASN A 120 -1.40 0.39 -16.43
C ASN A 120 -1.25 -0.33 -15.09
N LEU A 121 -0.50 -1.42 -15.01
CA LEU A 121 -0.19 -2.06 -13.73
C LEU A 121 0.63 -1.15 -12.81
N ILE A 122 1.65 -0.46 -13.34
CA ILE A 122 2.43 0.51 -12.58
C ILE A 122 1.54 1.68 -12.15
N SER A 123 0.71 2.22 -13.07
CA SER A 123 -0.23 3.31 -12.79
C SER A 123 -1.23 2.93 -11.70
N ALA A 124 -1.79 1.74 -11.74
CA ALA A 124 -2.71 1.24 -10.73
C ALA A 124 -2.03 0.98 -9.38
N GLY A 125 -0.82 0.43 -9.40
CA GLY A 125 0.00 0.25 -8.20
C GLY A 125 0.26 1.60 -7.53
N THR A 126 0.74 2.58 -8.28
CA THR A 126 0.97 3.94 -7.78
C THR A 126 -0.33 4.64 -7.37
N GLY A 127 -1.38 4.49 -8.17
CA GLY A 127 -2.65 5.20 -7.99
C GLY A 127 -3.54 4.67 -6.86
N ILE A 128 -3.42 3.42 -6.46
CA ILE A 128 -4.39 2.81 -5.54
C ILE A 128 -3.72 2.30 -4.26
N CYS A 129 -3.14 1.09 -4.28
CA CYS A 129 -2.62 0.44 -3.08
C CYS A 129 -1.43 -0.50 -3.36
N GLY A 130 -0.52 -0.11 -4.25
CA GLY A 130 0.69 -0.86 -4.52
C GLY A 130 0.42 -2.25 -5.11
N GLY A 131 1.10 -3.23 -4.57
CA GLY A 131 1.04 -4.61 -5.03
C GLY A 131 -0.35 -5.25 -4.99
N SER A 132 -1.25 -4.79 -4.10
CA SER A 132 -2.62 -5.33 -4.03
C SER A 132 -3.45 -4.96 -5.26
N ALA A 133 -3.31 -3.72 -5.76
CA ALA A 133 -3.97 -3.27 -6.99
C ALA A 133 -3.40 -4.00 -8.21
N ILE A 134 -2.08 -4.13 -8.30
CA ILE A 134 -1.41 -4.89 -9.36
C ILE A 134 -1.93 -6.33 -9.41
N ALA A 135 -1.94 -7.02 -8.26
CA ALA A 135 -2.39 -8.41 -8.17
C ALA A 135 -3.87 -8.62 -8.52
N ALA A 136 -4.71 -7.61 -8.30
CA ALA A 136 -6.13 -7.68 -8.66
C ALA A 136 -6.40 -7.39 -10.13
N ILE A 137 -5.64 -6.45 -10.73
CA ILE A 137 -5.84 -6.02 -12.12
C ILE A 137 -5.14 -6.97 -13.09
N ALA A 138 -3.97 -7.50 -12.75
CA ALA A 138 -3.18 -8.37 -13.62
C ALA A 138 -3.98 -9.52 -14.27
N PRO A 139 -4.73 -10.33 -13.51
CA PRO A 139 -5.54 -11.40 -14.12
C PRO A 139 -6.73 -10.87 -14.94
N THR A 140 -7.17 -9.64 -14.68
CA THR A 140 -8.29 -9.01 -15.38
C THR A 140 -7.89 -8.58 -16.80
N ILE A 141 -6.63 -8.15 -16.97
CA ILE A 141 -6.08 -7.72 -18.27
C ILE A 141 -5.20 -8.78 -18.92
N ASP A 142 -5.15 -10.00 -18.37
CA ASP A 142 -4.27 -11.10 -18.81
C ASP A 142 -2.80 -10.63 -18.91
N ALA A 143 -2.30 -9.99 -17.87
CA ALA A 143 -0.90 -9.55 -17.80
C ALA A 143 0.03 -10.73 -17.52
N ASP A 144 1.23 -10.67 -18.09
CA ASP A 144 2.25 -11.69 -17.88
C ASP A 144 2.89 -11.57 -16.50
N ASP A 145 3.39 -12.68 -15.95
CA ASP A 145 4.05 -12.72 -14.64
C ASP A 145 5.26 -11.75 -14.57
N ASN A 146 5.96 -11.53 -15.69
CA ASN A 146 7.05 -10.57 -15.76
C ASN A 146 6.55 -9.13 -15.61
N ASP A 147 5.45 -8.77 -16.28
CA ASP A 147 4.83 -7.45 -16.16
C ASP A 147 4.40 -7.19 -14.71
N VAL A 148 3.81 -8.19 -14.06
CA VAL A 148 3.43 -8.13 -12.64
C VAL A 148 4.64 -7.90 -11.75
N ALA A 149 5.71 -8.68 -11.96
CA ALA A 149 6.93 -8.56 -11.17
C ALA A 149 7.62 -7.19 -11.37
N TYR A 150 7.63 -6.68 -12.60
CA TYR A 150 8.21 -5.38 -12.93
C TYR A 150 7.41 -4.22 -12.34
N ALA A 151 6.07 -4.27 -12.44
CA ALA A 151 5.21 -3.27 -11.84
C ALA A 151 5.34 -3.25 -10.30
N MET A 152 5.36 -4.42 -9.66
CA MET A 152 5.57 -4.52 -8.21
C MET A 152 6.93 -3.94 -7.79
N SER A 153 7.97 -4.23 -8.55
CA SER A 153 9.32 -3.74 -8.24
C SER A 153 9.42 -2.21 -8.38
N ALA A 154 8.81 -1.64 -9.43
CA ALA A 154 8.81 -0.21 -9.67
C ALA A 154 8.08 0.57 -8.56
N THR A 155 6.88 0.14 -8.18
CA THR A 155 6.11 0.78 -7.11
C THR A 155 6.79 0.64 -5.75
N PHE A 156 7.35 -0.53 -5.46
CA PHE A 156 8.00 -0.79 -4.19
C PHE A 156 9.32 0.00 -4.01
N LEU A 157 10.12 0.14 -5.08
CA LEU A 157 11.36 0.91 -5.02
C LEU A 157 11.11 2.37 -4.66
N PHE A 158 10.06 2.96 -5.24
CA PHE A 158 9.65 4.32 -4.91
C PHE A 158 9.19 4.43 -3.44
N ASP A 159 8.38 3.50 -2.99
CA ASP A 159 7.90 3.47 -1.60
C ASP A 159 9.05 3.42 -0.59
N MET A 160 10.08 2.65 -0.88
CA MET A 160 11.29 2.56 -0.06
C MET A 160 11.96 3.93 0.14
N ALA A 161 12.07 4.72 -0.94
CA ALA A 161 12.62 6.07 -0.87
C ALA A 161 11.67 6.99 -0.08
N MET A 162 10.37 6.89 -0.32
CA MET A 162 9.36 7.78 0.29
C MET A 162 9.16 7.53 1.77
N ILE A 163 9.30 6.31 2.28
CA ILE A 163 9.24 6.02 3.71
C ILE A 163 10.23 6.88 4.51
N VAL A 164 11.39 7.16 3.93
CA VAL A 164 12.44 7.99 4.56
C VAL A 164 12.26 9.48 4.22
N LEU A 165 12.00 9.80 2.95
CA LEU A 165 11.99 11.19 2.48
C LEU A 165 10.73 11.96 2.91
N PHE A 166 9.55 11.31 2.89
CA PHE A 166 8.29 11.98 3.21
C PHE A 166 8.25 12.63 4.60
N PRO A 167 8.60 11.92 5.69
CA PRO A 167 8.59 12.53 7.01
C PRO A 167 9.54 13.73 7.12
N ILE A 168 10.68 13.68 6.42
CA ILE A 168 11.65 14.80 6.36
C ILE A 168 11.03 15.98 5.60
N MET A 169 10.44 15.74 4.44
CA MET A 169 9.80 16.76 3.61
C MET A 169 8.61 17.40 4.34
N GLY A 170 7.75 16.58 4.99
CA GLY A 170 6.59 17.07 5.75
C GLY A 170 7.00 17.99 6.90
N ARG A 171 8.07 17.64 7.64
CA ARG A 171 8.63 18.51 8.70
C ARG A 171 9.22 19.78 8.13
N ALA A 172 9.95 19.69 7.01
CA ALA A 172 10.53 20.88 6.34
C ALA A 172 9.45 21.85 5.83
N LEU A 173 8.29 21.33 5.42
CA LEU A 173 7.12 22.12 5.01
C LEU A 173 6.26 22.59 6.19
N GLY A 174 6.57 22.22 7.43
CA GLY A 174 5.79 22.60 8.61
C GLY A 174 4.38 22.02 8.63
N MET A 175 4.16 20.85 8.01
CA MET A 175 2.83 20.25 7.90
C MET A 175 2.25 19.83 9.25
N THR A 176 0.95 20.00 9.40
CA THR A 176 0.18 19.41 10.50
C THR A 176 0.06 17.90 10.32
N ASP A 177 -0.31 17.18 11.38
CA ASP A 177 -0.57 15.72 11.33
C ASP A 177 -1.63 15.36 10.29
N GLU A 178 -2.67 16.18 10.17
CA GLU A 178 -3.76 16.00 9.23
C GLU A 178 -3.30 16.19 7.78
N ALA A 179 -2.65 17.32 7.49
CA ALA A 179 -2.11 17.60 6.16
C ALA A 179 -1.10 16.53 5.73
N PHE A 180 -0.14 16.21 6.59
CA PHE A 180 0.83 15.16 6.28
C PHE A 180 0.16 13.80 6.09
N GLY A 181 -0.85 13.48 6.91
CA GLY A 181 -1.60 12.23 6.80
C GLY A 181 -2.35 12.10 5.47
N ILE A 182 -2.98 13.17 4.99
CA ILE A 182 -3.65 13.20 3.67
C ILE A 182 -2.62 13.05 2.56
N TRP A 183 -1.53 13.83 2.60
CA TRP A 183 -0.46 13.77 1.61
C TRP A 183 0.18 12.38 1.52
N ALA A 184 0.63 11.83 2.64
CA ALA A 184 1.24 10.50 2.68
C ALA A 184 0.25 9.40 2.25
N GLY A 185 -1.00 9.44 2.72
CA GLY A 185 -2.04 8.49 2.38
C GLY A 185 -2.42 8.48 0.90
N THR A 186 -2.35 9.65 0.24
CA THR A 186 -2.67 9.79 -1.19
C THR A 186 -1.46 9.65 -2.11
N ALA A 187 -0.24 9.90 -1.66
CA ALA A 187 0.95 9.92 -2.52
C ALA A 187 1.84 8.69 -2.37
N VAL A 188 1.97 8.09 -1.19
CA VAL A 188 2.73 6.84 -1.00
C VAL A 188 1.90 5.66 -1.50
N ASN A 189 2.53 4.71 -2.21
CA ASN A 189 1.79 3.72 -3.00
C ASN A 189 1.20 2.59 -2.16
N ASP A 190 2.00 1.83 -1.42
CA ASP A 190 1.53 0.66 -0.66
C ASP A 190 1.01 1.02 0.73
N THR A 191 0.01 0.26 1.21
CA THR A 191 -0.59 0.50 2.53
C THR A 191 0.41 0.35 3.67
N SER A 192 1.32 -0.62 3.59
CA SER A 192 2.35 -0.82 4.61
C SER A 192 3.35 0.34 4.65
N SER A 193 3.71 0.86 3.48
CA SER A 193 4.61 2.01 3.34
C SER A 193 3.96 3.30 3.85
N VAL A 194 2.65 3.50 3.61
CA VAL A 194 1.88 4.62 4.20
C VAL A 194 1.88 4.56 5.71
N VAL A 195 1.61 3.38 6.29
CA VAL A 195 1.65 3.18 7.75
C VAL A 195 3.03 3.52 8.30
N ALA A 196 4.09 2.99 7.67
CA ALA A 196 5.47 3.28 8.08
C ALA A 196 5.78 4.78 8.01
N THR A 197 5.43 5.43 6.90
CA THR A 197 5.65 6.86 6.64
C THR A 197 4.89 7.74 7.63
N GLY A 198 3.61 7.44 7.84
CA GLY A 198 2.73 8.20 8.72
C GLY A 198 3.20 8.17 10.18
N TYR A 199 3.45 6.98 10.72
CA TYR A 199 3.95 6.83 12.09
C TYR A 199 5.41 7.29 12.28
N ALA A 200 6.22 7.37 11.22
CA ALA A 200 7.53 8.00 11.28
C ALA A 200 7.44 9.52 11.42
N PHE A 201 6.34 10.15 11.01
CA PHE A 201 6.09 11.57 11.22
C PHE A 201 5.53 11.85 12.61
N SER A 202 4.37 11.26 12.94
CA SER A 202 3.73 11.31 14.25
C SER A 202 2.66 10.23 14.40
N GLU A 203 2.16 10.03 15.63
CA GLU A 203 1.02 9.12 15.87
C GLU A 203 -0.27 9.59 15.17
N GLY A 204 -0.55 10.90 15.25
CA GLY A 204 -1.71 11.50 14.59
C GLY A 204 -1.64 11.33 13.07
N ALA A 205 -0.52 11.69 12.47
CA ALA A 205 -0.30 11.52 11.03
C ALA A 205 -0.41 10.05 10.57
N GLY A 206 0.06 9.11 11.39
CA GLY A 206 -0.07 7.67 11.10
C GLY A 206 -1.52 7.20 11.05
N ASP A 207 -2.34 7.65 12.01
CA ASP A 207 -3.77 7.35 12.06
C ASP A 207 -4.49 7.97 10.84
N PHE A 208 -4.24 9.27 10.54
CA PHE A 208 -4.81 9.96 9.37
C PHE A 208 -4.40 9.32 8.05
N ALA A 209 -3.11 9.08 7.84
CA ALA A 209 -2.59 8.46 6.63
C ALA A 209 -3.21 7.07 6.39
N THR A 210 -3.39 6.29 7.47
CA THR A 210 -4.04 4.97 7.39
C THR A 210 -5.50 5.10 6.94
N MET A 211 -6.29 6.01 7.52
CA MET A 211 -7.69 6.25 7.13
C MET A 211 -7.80 6.67 5.65
N VAL A 212 -6.99 7.63 5.22
CA VAL A 212 -6.93 8.10 3.84
C VAL A 212 -6.58 6.94 2.89
N LYS A 213 -5.57 6.15 3.24
CA LYS A 213 -5.16 5.01 2.43
C LYS A 213 -6.22 3.93 2.31
N LEU A 214 -6.96 3.64 3.37
CA LEU A 214 -8.09 2.70 3.32
C LEU A 214 -9.18 3.18 2.38
N THR A 215 -9.51 4.47 2.41
CA THR A 215 -10.46 5.09 1.46
C THR A 215 -9.97 4.95 0.02
N ARG A 216 -8.69 5.26 -0.24
CA ARG A 216 -8.07 5.11 -1.57
C ARG A 216 -8.09 3.67 -2.07
N THR A 217 -7.90 2.69 -1.19
CA THR A 217 -7.91 1.27 -1.55
C THR A 217 -9.26 0.82 -2.11
N LEU A 218 -10.37 1.45 -1.75
CA LEU A 218 -11.68 1.16 -2.33
C LEU A 218 -11.76 1.46 -3.83
N ALA A 219 -10.92 2.35 -4.34
CA ALA A 219 -10.83 2.64 -5.77
C ALA A 219 -10.41 1.43 -6.63
N ILE A 220 -9.90 0.35 -6.00
CA ILE A 220 -9.60 -0.90 -6.71
C ILE A 220 -10.84 -1.49 -7.40
N ILE A 221 -12.03 -1.33 -6.79
CA ILE A 221 -13.28 -1.91 -7.29
C ILE A 221 -13.67 -1.29 -8.64
N PRO A 222 -13.91 0.03 -8.74
CA PRO A 222 -14.25 0.65 -10.01
C PRO A 222 -13.13 0.51 -11.05
N THR A 223 -11.86 0.52 -10.63
CA THR A 223 -10.73 0.36 -11.53
C THR A 223 -10.70 -1.03 -12.17
N VAL A 224 -10.87 -2.10 -11.39
CA VAL A 224 -10.92 -3.48 -11.93
C VAL A 224 -12.09 -3.66 -12.88
N ILE A 225 -13.26 -3.11 -12.55
CA ILE A 225 -14.44 -3.15 -13.43
C ILE A 225 -14.13 -2.45 -14.76
N THR A 226 -13.54 -1.26 -14.70
CA THR A 226 -13.15 -0.48 -15.90
C THR A 226 -12.18 -1.27 -16.79
N PHE A 227 -11.13 -1.85 -16.20
CA PHE A 227 -10.17 -2.67 -16.95
C PHE A 227 -10.77 -3.96 -17.50
N ALA A 228 -11.73 -4.59 -16.80
CA ALA A 228 -12.47 -5.73 -17.32
C ALA A 228 -13.24 -5.37 -18.60
N PHE A 229 -13.90 -4.20 -18.63
CA PHE A 229 -14.59 -3.72 -19.82
C PHE A 229 -13.62 -3.35 -20.95
N ILE A 230 -12.51 -2.71 -20.65
CA ILE A 230 -11.47 -2.39 -21.65
C ILE A 230 -10.94 -3.69 -22.29
N GLN A 231 -10.56 -4.67 -21.46
CA GLN A 231 -10.02 -5.95 -21.96
C GLN A 231 -11.06 -6.73 -22.79
N LEU A 232 -12.32 -6.73 -22.37
CA LEU A 232 -13.40 -7.34 -23.13
C LEU A 232 -13.55 -6.71 -24.51
N ASN A 233 -13.51 -5.37 -24.58
CA ASN A 233 -13.61 -4.64 -25.84
C ASN A 233 -12.39 -4.88 -26.76
N LEU A 234 -11.18 -4.99 -26.20
CA LEU A 234 -9.97 -5.33 -26.98
C LEU A 234 -10.08 -6.73 -27.56
N LYS A 235 -10.46 -7.73 -26.75
CA LYS A 235 -10.67 -9.12 -27.23
C LYS A 235 -11.77 -9.21 -28.28
N ARG A 236 -12.84 -8.42 -28.17
CA ARG A 236 -13.90 -8.36 -29.20
C ARG A 236 -13.36 -7.81 -30.52
N LYS A 237 -12.58 -6.76 -30.49
CA LYS A 237 -11.96 -6.19 -31.71
C LYS A 237 -10.99 -7.18 -32.37
N GLU A 238 -10.18 -7.89 -31.59
CA GLU A 238 -9.27 -8.92 -32.08
C GLU A 238 -10.04 -10.12 -32.68
N ALA A 239 -11.14 -10.56 -32.07
CA ALA A 239 -11.97 -11.63 -32.59
C ALA A 239 -12.64 -11.27 -33.92
N LEU A 240 -13.14 -10.03 -34.05
CA LEU A 240 -13.71 -9.51 -35.28
C LEU A 240 -12.66 -9.35 -36.40
N ALA A 241 -11.44 -8.89 -36.06
CA ALA A 241 -10.35 -8.76 -37.03
C ALA A 241 -9.85 -10.11 -37.55
N ASN A 242 -9.92 -11.17 -36.72
CA ASN A 242 -9.42 -12.50 -37.04
C ASN A 242 -10.50 -13.45 -37.60
N GLN A 243 -11.70 -12.97 -37.93
CA GLN A 243 -12.85 -13.79 -38.40
C GLN A 243 -13.10 -15.07 -37.59
N LYS A 244 -12.77 -15.09 -36.32
CA LYS A 244 -13.01 -16.23 -35.44
C LYS A 244 -14.44 -16.20 -34.87
N ASP A 245 -15.14 -17.32 -35.02
CA ASP A 245 -16.52 -17.55 -34.57
C ASP A 245 -16.82 -16.93 -33.21
N GLY A 246 -17.95 -16.23 -33.16
CA GLY A 246 -18.40 -15.45 -32.01
C GLY A 246 -18.76 -16.29 -30.77
N LYS A 247 -17.75 -16.78 -30.05
CA LYS A 247 -17.94 -17.23 -28.68
C LYS A 247 -18.19 -16.01 -27.80
N GLU A 248 -19.27 -16.03 -27.01
CA GLU A 248 -19.53 -15.01 -25.99
C GLU A 248 -18.32 -14.88 -25.06
N LEU A 249 -17.64 -13.74 -25.15
CA LEU A 249 -16.53 -13.39 -24.27
C LEU A 249 -17.10 -12.88 -22.96
N LYS A 250 -17.02 -13.67 -21.90
CA LYS A 250 -17.42 -13.26 -20.54
C LYS A 250 -16.24 -12.67 -19.79
N ALA A 251 -16.45 -11.52 -19.14
CA ALA A 251 -15.47 -10.96 -18.24
C ALA A 251 -15.29 -11.88 -17.00
N ASN A 252 -14.09 -12.42 -16.81
CA ASN A 252 -13.81 -13.39 -15.77
C ASN A 252 -13.18 -12.71 -14.54
N PHE A 253 -13.98 -11.99 -13.76
CA PHE A 253 -13.56 -11.39 -12.49
C PHE A 253 -14.60 -11.62 -11.39
N SER A 254 -14.13 -11.70 -10.14
CA SER A 254 -15.00 -11.85 -8.98
C SER A 254 -14.77 -10.68 -8.01
N ILE A 255 -15.74 -9.79 -7.90
CA ILE A 255 -15.71 -8.65 -6.98
C ILE A 255 -15.47 -9.13 -5.54
N VAL A 256 -16.09 -10.24 -5.13
CA VAL A 256 -15.94 -10.82 -3.78
C VAL A 256 -14.49 -11.19 -3.44
N LYS A 257 -13.71 -11.66 -4.43
CA LYS A 257 -12.30 -12.02 -4.24
C LYS A 257 -11.36 -10.80 -4.19
N ILE A 258 -11.74 -9.72 -4.87
CA ILE A 258 -10.97 -8.50 -5.00
C ILE A 258 -11.23 -7.58 -3.81
N PHE A 259 -12.44 -7.64 -3.24
CA PHE A 259 -12.87 -6.75 -2.19
C PHE A 259 -11.94 -6.84 -0.95
N PRO A 260 -11.44 -5.70 -0.44
CA PRO A 260 -10.53 -5.67 0.69
C PRO A 260 -11.32 -5.79 2.02
N TRP A 261 -11.77 -6.99 2.36
CA TRP A 261 -12.65 -7.31 3.50
C TRP A 261 -12.16 -6.76 4.86
N PHE A 262 -10.85 -6.60 5.02
CA PHE A 262 -10.29 -6.04 6.27
C PHE A 262 -10.71 -4.58 6.51
N ILE A 263 -11.08 -3.84 5.46
CA ILE A 263 -11.63 -2.46 5.60
C ILE A 263 -12.99 -2.50 6.28
N LEU A 264 -13.85 -3.47 5.91
CA LEU A 264 -15.13 -3.64 6.63
C LEU A 264 -14.90 -4.01 8.11
N GLY A 265 -13.89 -4.84 8.39
CA GLY A 265 -13.49 -5.14 9.76
C GLY A 265 -13.04 -3.89 10.53
N PHE A 266 -12.23 -3.03 9.90
CA PHE A 266 -11.80 -1.75 10.46
C PHE A 266 -12.99 -0.81 10.73
N LEU A 267 -13.90 -0.64 9.78
CA LEU A 267 -15.10 0.17 9.95
C LEU A 267 -16.02 -0.39 11.03
N ALA A 268 -16.22 -1.72 11.08
CA ALA A 268 -17.03 -2.36 12.12
C ALA A 268 -16.48 -2.10 13.53
N MET A 269 -15.15 -2.23 13.71
CA MET A 269 -14.50 -1.91 14.99
C MET A 269 -14.64 -0.44 15.37
N SER A 270 -14.55 0.47 14.39
CA SER A 270 -14.75 1.90 14.62
C SER A 270 -16.21 2.25 14.97
N ILE A 271 -17.18 1.57 14.36
CA ILE A 271 -18.61 1.70 14.72
C ILE A 271 -18.82 1.22 16.16
N VAL A 272 -18.25 0.06 16.52
CA VAL A 272 -18.32 -0.46 17.90
C VAL A 272 -17.74 0.54 18.90
N ALA A 273 -16.56 1.12 18.59
CA ALA A 273 -15.94 2.14 19.45
C ALA A 273 -16.76 3.45 19.56
N SER A 274 -17.57 3.76 18.54
CA SER A 274 -18.40 4.96 18.52
C SER A 274 -19.73 4.80 19.26
N ILE A 275 -20.26 3.57 19.31
CA ILE A 275 -21.56 3.26 19.93
C ILE A 275 -21.40 2.86 21.39
N PHE A 276 -20.37 2.07 21.71
CA PHE A 276 -20.18 1.53 23.07
C PHE A 276 -19.10 2.32 23.82
N PRO A 277 -19.33 2.68 25.11
CA PRO A 277 -18.34 3.32 25.94
C PRO A 277 -17.24 2.30 26.33
N ILE A 278 -16.21 2.22 25.51
CA ILE A 278 -15.07 1.32 25.76
C ILE A 278 -14.11 1.99 26.75
N PRO A 279 -13.67 1.30 27.81
CA PRO A 279 -12.69 1.85 28.76
C PRO A 279 -11.43 2.35 28.04
N ALA A 280 -10.93 3.52 28.44
CA ALA A 280 -9.75 4.15 27.81
C ALA A 280 -8.50 3.24 27.84
N GLU A 281 -8.34 2.43 28.87
CA GLU A 281 -7.26 1.45 28.99
C GLU A 281 -7.32 0.38 27.88
N VAL A 282 -8.53 -0.11 27.55
CA VAL A 282 -8.73 -1.10 26.49
C VAL A 282 -8.43 -0.47 25.12
N VAL A 283 -8.88 0.77 24.87
CA VAL A 283 -8.60 1.50 23.65
C VAL A 283 -7.09 1.71 23.47
N SER A 284 -6.41 2.22 24.51
CA SER A 284 -4.96 2.45 24.51
C SER A 284 -4.17 1.14 24.33
N GLY A 285 -4.55 0.08 25.05
CA GLY A 285 -3.91 -1.23 24.92
C GLY A 285 -4.09 -1.82 23.52
N THR A 286 -5.28 -1.69 22.94
CA THR A 286 -5.56 -2.16 21.57
C THR A 286 -4.80 -1.35 20.53
N LYS A 287 -4.70 -0.02 20.69
CA LYS A 287 -3.89 0.84 19.82
C LYS A 287 -2.41 0.45 19.87
N SER A 288 -1.86 0.24 21.04
CA SER A 288 -0.46 -0.18 21.24
C SER A 288 -0.19 -1.57 20.63
N ALA A 289 -1.11 -2.52 20.85
CA ALA A 289 -1.03 -3.85 20.23
C ALA A 289 -1.09 -3.77 18.70
N SER A 290 -2.01 -2.97 18.15
CA SER A 290 -2.12 -2.73 16.72
C SER A 290 -0.80 -2.21 16.14
N LYS A 291 -0.21 -1.17 16.73
CA LYS A 291 1.07 -0.60 16.31
C LYS A 291 2.20 -1.64 16.33
N PHE A 292 2.34 -2.38 17.42
CA PHE A 292 3.36 -3.42 17.53
C PHE A 292 3.18 -4.52 16.45
N LEU A 293 1.95 -4.95 16.19
CA LEU A 293 1.65 -5.90 15.13
C LEU A 293 1.96 -5.34 13.73
N MET A 294 1.78 -4.03 13.51
CA MET A 294 2.21 -3.37 12.27
C MET A 294 3.73 -3.40 12.12
N VAL A 295 4.48 -3.13 13.19
CA VAL A 295 5.96 -3.22 13.18
C VAL A 295 6.41 -4.65 12.86
N CYS A 296 5.77 -5.68 13.45
CA CYS A 296 6.03 -7.09 13.12
C CYS A 296 5.75 -7.40 11.65
N ALA A 297 4.65 -6.86 11.10
CA ALA A 297 4.30 -7.07 9.71
C ALA A 297 5.30 -6.40 8.76
N LEU A 298 5.78 -5.20 9.09
CA LEU A 298 6.81 -4.49 8.32
C LEU A 298 8.18 -5.17 8.39
N ALA A 299 8.55 -5.73 9.54
CA ALA A 299 9.72 -6.61 9.64
C ALA A 299 9.62 -7.81 8.68
N ALA A 300 8.45 -8.47 8.63
CA ALA A 300 8.21 -9.58 7.72
C ALA A 300 8.21 -9.16 6.25
N ILE A 301 7.70 -7.96 5.91
CA ILE A 301 7.76 -7.39 4.57
C ILE A 301 9.21 -7.16 4.18
N GLY A 302 10.02 -6.56 5.05
CA GLY A 302 11.45 -6.40 4.83
C GLY A 302 12.16 -7.72 4.56
N LEU A 303 11.90 -8.75 5.38
CA LEU A 303 12.45 -10.10 5.19
C LEU A 303 12.00 -10.79 3.89
N ASN A 304 10.87 -10.42 3.33
CA ASN A 304 10.39 -10.92 2.03
C ASN A 304 10.91 -10.11 0.84
N THR A 305 11.53 -8.95 1.08
CA THR A 305 11.98 -8.03 0.04
C THR A 305 13.40 -8.32 -0.38
N SER A 306 13.63 -8.46 -1.69
CA SER A 306 14.93 -8.75 -2.28
C SER A 306 15.37 -7.68 -3.26
N PHE A 307 16.48 -7.00 -2.98
CA PHE A 307 17.11 -6.05 -3.90
C PHE A 307 17.51 -6.69 -5.24
N SER A 308 17.90 -7.98 -5.24
CA SER A 308 18.28 -8.68 -6.46
C SER A 308 17.09 -8.84 -7.44
N SER A 309 15.89 -9.02 -6.94
CA SER A 309 14.68 -9.13 -7.78
C SER A 309 14.32 -7.80 -8.43
N MET A 310 14.60 -6.69 -7.75
CA MET A 310 14.34 -5.34 -8.25
C MET A 310 15.25 -4.96 -9.44
N LYS A 311 16.51 -5.40 -9.43
CA LYS A 311 17.45 -5.14 -10.54
C LYS A 311 17.06 -5.80 -11.87
N LYS A 312 16.27 -6.87 -11.84
CA LYS A 312 15.86 -7.62 -13.03
C LYS A 312 14.74 -6.96 -13.85
N ALA A 313 14.01 -6.00 -13.27
CA ALA A 313 12.87 -5.36 -13.90
C ALA A 313 13.21 -4.45 -15.09
N GLY A 314 14.49 -4.09 -15.26
CA GLY A 314 14.90 -3.13 -16.28
C GLY A 314 14.66 -1.67 -15.89
N ILE A 315 15.27 -0.75 -16.64
CA ILE A 315 15.29 0.67 -16.25
C ILE A 315 13.99 1.40 -16.62
N CYS A 316 13.37 1.07 -17.76
CA CYS A 316 12.18 1.78 -18.25
C CYS A 316 10.96 1.68 -17.32
N PRO A 317 10.58 0.49 -16.78
CA PRO A 317 9.52 0.38 -15.78
C PRO A 317 9.83 1.15 -14.50
N MET A 318 11.11 1.20 -14.06
CA MET A 318 11.54 1.94 -12.89
C MET A 318 11.38 3.46 -13.10
N ILE A 319 11.84 3.98 -14.25
CA ILE A 319 11.67 5.38 -14.63
C ILE A 319 10.19 5.75 -14.70
N HIS A 320 9.37 4.91 -15.34
CA HIS A 320 7.92 5.11 -15.43
C HIS A 320 7.28 5.22 -14.04
N GLY A 321 7.53 4.25 -13.15
CA GLY A 321 7.02 4.27 -11.79
C GLY A 321 7.50 5.48 -10.99
N PHE A 322 8.77 5.85 -11.13
CA PHE A 322 9.34 7.02 -10.46
C PHE A 322 8.70 8.32 -10.91
N ILE A 323 8.56 8.53 -12.24
CA ILE A 323 7.97 9.77 -12.78
C ILE A 323 6.51 9.89 -12.35
N ILE A 324 5.69 8.83 -12.46
CA ILE A 324 4.29 8.88 -12.05
C ILE A 324 4.18 9.14 -10.56
N SER A 325 4.96 8.44 -9.75
CA SER A 325 4.92 8.62 -8.30
C SER A 325 5.36 10.03 -7.90
N ALA A 326 6.40 10.59 -8.53
CA ALA A 326 6.81 11.97 -8.30
C ALA A 326 5.73 12.98 -8.70
N LEU A 327 5.05 12.75 -9.84
CA LEU A 327 3.92 13.58 -10.26
C LEU A 327 2.77 13.51 -9.25
N VAL A 328 2.46 12.32 -8.72
CA VAL A 328 1.42 12.16 -7.70
C VAL A 328 1.77 12.90 -6.42
N VAL A 329 3.02 12.86 -5.99
CA VAL A 329 3.51 13.61 -4.81
C VAL A 329 3.28 15.11 -4.99
N ILE A 330 3.64 15.64 -6.17
CA ILE A 330 3.47 17.07 -6.48
C ILE A 330 1.99 17.43 -6.61
N VAL A 331 1.20 16.65 -7.34
CA VAL A 331 -0.23 16.92 -7.55
C VAL A 331 -1.00 16.84 -6.24
N ALA A 332 -0.72 15.85 -5.38
CA ALA A 332 -1.35 15.75 -4.07
C ALA A 332 -1.09 17.00 -3.25
N LEU A 333 0.18 17.45 -3.15
CA LEU A 333 0.55 18.65 -2.42
C LEU A 333 -0.14 19.90 -2.99
N LEU A 334 -0.14 20.08 -4.31
CA LEU A 334 -0.78 21.24 -4.95
C LEU A 334 -2.28 21.28 -4.71
N VAL A 335 -2.96 20.13 -4.74
CA VAL A 335 -4.39 20.05 -4.46
C VAL A 335 -4.68 20.36 -2.99
N GLU A 336 -3.86 19.87 -2.06
CA GLU A 336 -4.01 20.18 -0.64
C GLU A 336 -3.79 21.67 -0.35
N MET A 337 -2.78 22.29 -0.99
CA MET A 337 -2.57 23.75 -0.92
C MET A 337 -3.78 24.51 -1.49
N ALA A 338 -4.32 24.08 -2.62
CA ALA A 338 -5.53 24.69 -3.22
C ALA A 338 -6.79 24.52 -2.35
N MET A 339 -6.84 23.48 -1.52
CA MET A 339 -7.92 23.24 -0.56
C MET A 339 -7.70 23.97 0.77
N GLY A 340 -6.56 24.61 0.98
CA GLY A 340 -6.21 25.30 2.23
C GLY A 340 -5.95 24.35 3.40
N ILE A 341 -5.48 23.13 3.12
CA ILE A 341 -5.12 22.11 4.12
C ILE A 341 -3.66 22.27 4.56
N VAL A 342 -2.81 22.72 3.65
CA VAL A 342 -1.37 23.03 3.83
C VAL A 342 -1.15 24.52 3.70
#